data_cc6fff7a07add4e69b6773861cdf1630
#
_entry.id   cc6fff7a07add4e69b6773861cdf1630
#
_cell.length_a   1.000
_cell.length_b   1.000
_cell.length_c   1.000
_cell.angle_alpha   90.00
_cell.angle_beta   90.00
_cell.angle_gamma   90.00
#
_symmetry.space_group_name_H-M   'P 1'
#
loop_
_entity.id
_entity.type
_entity.pdbx_description
1 polymer ?
#
loop_
_entity_poly.entity_id
_entity_poly.type
_entity_poly.pdbx_seq_one_letter_code
_entity_poly.pdbx_strand_id
1 'polypeptide(L)'
;MRLPTPGCYADPIKAGIDADAVFDGMTEHLFFTLGKLATTASLRDLYMALSYAIRDRLMTRYLATQEAIRAKPQKTVAYLSAEFLIGPQLNNNLLNL
;
A
#
# COMPACT_ATOMS: atom_id res chain seq x y z
N MET A 1 -2.21 0.21 26.15
CA MET A 1 -2.51 -0.05 24.72
C MET A 1 -1.37 -0.88 24.15
N ARG A 2 -1.65 -2.12 23.77
CA ARG A 2 -0.64 -2.99 23.16
C ARG A 2 -0.59 -2.68 21.67
N LEU A 3 0.54 -2.18 21.20
CA LEU A 3 0.76 -2.03 19.77
C LEU A 3 0.84 -3.44 19.15
N PRO A 4 0.17 -3.66 18.03
CA PRO A 4 0.19 -4.95 17.37
C PRO A 4 1.61 -5.31 16.92
N THR A 5 1.96 -6.56 17.08
CA THR A 5 3.25 -7.09 16.62
C THR A 5 3.24 -7.25 15.10
N PRO A 6 4.40 -7.07 14.44
CA PRO A 6 4.54 -7.35 13.02
C PRO A 6 4.08 -8.78 12.70
N GLY A 7 3.31 -8.94 11.65
CA GLY A 7 2.66 -10.20 11.30
C GLY A 7 1.20 -10.33 11.76
N CYS A 8 0.73 -9.47 12.69
CA CYS A 8 -0.68 -9.43 13.11
C CYS A 8 -1.60 -8.70 12.11
N TYR A 9 -1.04 -8.03 11.11
CA TYR A 9 -1.76 -7.26 10.10
C TYR A 9 -1.86 -7.92 8.73
N ALA A 10 -1.64 -9.21 8.64
CA ALA A 10 -1.91 -9.94 7.41
C ALA A 10 -3.42 -10.11 7.22
N ASP A 11 -4.15 -8.99 7.12
CA ASP A 11 -5.50 -8.99 6.60
C ASP A 11 -5.41 -9.49 5.15
N PRO A 12 -6.04 -10.63 4.80
CA PRO A 12 -5.98 -11.18 3.45
C PRO A 12 -6.42 -10.18 2.38
N ILE A 13 -7.36 -9.31 2.71
CA ILE A 13 -7.85 -8.26 1.80
C ILE A 13 -6.75 -7.23 1.54
N LYS A 14 -5.96 -6.89 2.54
CA LYS A 14 -4.90 -5.87 2.45
C LYS A 14 -3.55 -6.41 2.03
N ALA A 15 -3.32 -7.70 2.16
CA ALA A 15 -2.06 -8.36 1.80
C ALA A 15 -2.14 -9.14 0.48
N GLY A 16 -3.33 -9.56 0.06
CA GLY A 16 -3.54 -10.30 -1.18
C GLY A 16 -3.12 -9.49 -2.42
N ILE A 17 -2.46 -10.14 -3.36
CA ILE A 17 -1.94 -9.52 -4.59
C ILE A 17 -2.70 -9.94 -5.85
N ASP A 18 -3.69 -10.82 -5.72
CA ASP A 18 -4.56 -11.17 -6.81
C ASP A 18 -5.57 -10.04 -7.13
N ALA A 19 -6.16 -10.10 -8.30
CA ALA A 19 -7.06 -9.04 -8.78
C ALA A 19 -8.30 -8.88 -7.87
N ASP A 20 -8.82 -9.98 -7.34
CA ASP A 20 -10.00 -9.95 -6.47
C ASP A 20 -9.70 -9.27 -5.14
N ALA A 21 -8.57 -9.61 -4.50
CA ALA A 21 -8.14 -8.97 -3.26
C ALA A 21 -7.83 -7.48 -3.45
N VAL A 22 -7.25 -7.09 -4.60
CA VAL A 22 -7.02 -5.68 -4.92
C VAL A 22 -8.34 -4.95 -5.11
N PHE A 23 -9.30 -5.56 -5.81
CA PHE A 23 -10.63 -4.98 -6.02
C PHE A 23 -11.41 -4.82 -4.71
N ASP A 24 -11.37 -5.82 -3.83
CA ASP A 24 -11.98 -5.75 -2.51
C ASP A 24 -11.36 -4.63 -1.67
N GLY A 25 -10.05 -4.52 -1.66
CA GLY A 25 -9.34 -3.43 -0.99
C GLY A 25 -9.68 -2.05 -1.56
N MET A 26 -9.83 -1.95 -2.88
CA MET A 26 -10.29 -0.71 -3.53
C MET A 26 -11.72 -0.35 -3.09
N THR A 27 -12.61 -1.32 -3.03
CA THR A 27 -14.00 -1.10 -2.61
C THR A 27 -14.08 -0.68 -1.14
N GLU A 28 -13.27 -1.30 -0.28
CA GLU A 28 -13.16 -0.93 1.13
C GLU A 28 -12.68 0.52 1.29
N HIS A 29 -11.63 0.92 0.58
CA HIS A 29 -11.14 2.29 0.61
C HIS A 29 -12.11 3.31 0.01
N LEU A 30 -12.83 2.93 -1.03
CA LEU A 30 -13.88 3.78 -1.60
C LEU A 30 -14.94 4.12 -0.55
N PHE A 31 -15.38 3.13 0.21
CA PHE A 31 -16.43 3.29 1.21
C PHE A 31 -15.90 3.93 2.51
N PHE A 32 -14.89 3.33 3.14
CA PHE A 32 -14.43 3.74 4.47
C PHE A 32 -13.46 4.92 4.46
N THR A 33 -12.60 5.02 3.45
CA THR A 33 -11.59 6.10 3.40
C THR A 33 -12.13 7.32 2.69
N LEU A 34 -12.80 7.14 1.56
CA LEU A 34 -13.31 8.24 0.73
C LEU A 34 -14.77 8.59 1.00
N GLY A 35 -15.52 7.71 1.70
CA GLY A 35 -16.92 7.94 2.02
C GLY A 35 -17.82 8.01 0.78
N LYS A 36 -17.52 7.20 -0.25
CA LYS A 36 -18.24 7.17 -1.52
C LYS A 36 -18.87 5.81 -1.77
N LEU A 37 -20.05 5.82 -2.37
CA LEU A 37 -20.65 4.61 -2.94
C LEU A 37 -20.16 4.42 -4.39
N ALA A 38 -20.12 3.18 -4.85
CA ALA A 38 -19.74 2.88 -6.24
C ALA A 38 -20.62 3.63 -7.27
N THR A 39 -21.88 3.87 -6.92
CA THR A 39 -22.85 4.60 -7.78
C THR A 39 -22.61 6.11 -7.84
N THR A 40 -21.88 6.68 -6.87
CA THR A 40 -21.64 8.13 -6.78
C THR A 40 -20.16 8.49 -6.96
N ALA A 41 -19.29 7.48 -7.09
CA ALA A 41 -17.86 7.67 -7.22
C ALA A 41 -17.49 8.23 -8.61
N SER A 42 -16.63 9.24 -8.61
CA SER A 42 -15.99 9.74 -9.82
C SER A 42 -14.80 8.85 -10.21
N LEU A 43 -14.31 9.01 -11.44
CA LEU A 43 -13.08 8.34 -11.89
C LEU A 43 -11.88 8.64 -10.97
N ARG A 44 -11.81 9.87 -10.47
CA ARG A 44 -10.78 10.30 -9.50
C ARG A 44 -10.92 9.53 -8.17
N ASP A 45 -12.13 9.35 -7.67
CA ASP A 45 -12.37 8.60 -6.44
C ASP A 45 -11.93 7.13 -6.60
N LEU A 46 -12.23 6.52 -7.73
CA LEU A 46 -11.78 5.16 -8.06
C LEU A 46 -10.26 5.07 -8.15
N TYR A 47 -9.61 6.04 -8.81
CA TYR A 47 -8.15 6.12 -8.88
C TYR A 47 -7.52 6.24 -7.47
N MET A 48 -8.07 7.08 -6.62
CA MET A 48 -7.59 7.26 -5.26
C MET A 48 -7.81 5.99 -4.42
N ALA A 49 -8.96 5.35 -4.52
CA ALA A 49 -9.25 4.11 -3.82
C ALA A 49 -8.28 2.98 -4.23
N LEU A 50 -8.02 2.84 -5.53
CA LEU A 50 -7.02 1.90 -6.05
C LEU A 50 -5.62 2.23 -5.51
N SER A 51 -5.24 3.49 -5.51
CA SER A 51 -3.94 3.91 -4.99
C SER A 51 -3.77 3.57 -3.51
N TYR A 52 -4.80 3.73 -2.69
CA TYR A 52 -4.79 3.32 -1.29
C TYR A 52 -4.68 1.79 -1.14
N ALA A 53 -5.43 1.03 -1.94
CA ALA A 53 -5.34 -0.43 -1.93
C ALA A 53 -3.93 -0.93 -2.29
N ILE A 54 -3.26 -0.32 -3.25
CA ILE A 54 -1.86 -0.64 -3.59
C ILE A 54 -0.91 -0.20 -2.48
N ARG A 55 -1.14 0.98 -1.89
CA ARG A 55 -0.34 1.46 -0.76
C ARG A 55 -0.36 0.51 0.43
N ASP A 56 -1.49 -0.10 0.77
CA ASP A 56 -1.59 -1.07 1.86
C ASP A 56 -0.61 -2.23 1.65
N ARG A 57 -0.51 -2.75 0.44
CA ARG A 57 0.40 -3.84 0.07
C ARG A 57 1.86 -3.41 0.18
N LEU A 58 2.16 -2.21 -0.29
CA LEU A 58 3.51 -1.63 -0.16
C LEU A 58 3.89 -1.43 1.30
N MET A 59 2.97 -0.95 2.14
CA MET A 59 3.23 -0.74 3.57
C MET A 59 3.46 -2.06 4.30
N THR A 60 2.74 -3.11 3.97
CA THR A 60 2.95 -4.44 4.53
C THR A 60 4.39 -4.92 4.27
N ARG A 61 4.86 -4.80 3.02
CA ARG A 61 6.23 -5.16 2.63
C ARG A 61 7.28 -4.24 3.26
N TYR A 62 7.00 -2.94 3.27
CA TYR A 62 7.89 -1.95 3.87
C TYR A 62 8.13 -2.23 5.35
N LEU A 63 7.07 -2.46 6.13
CA LEU A 63 7.19 -2.73 7.56
C LEU A 63 7.93 -4.05 7.83
N ALA A 64 7.70 -5.10 7.04
CA ALA A 64 8.44 -6.34 7.14
C ALA A 64 9.95 -6.13 6.88
N THR A 65 10.29 -5.30 5.89
CA THR A 65 11.69 -4.93 5.61
C THR A 65 12.31 -4.16 6.76
N GLN A 66 11.58 -3.19 7.33
CA GLN A 66 12.06 -2.41 8.48
C GLN A 66 12.34 -3.30 9.70
N GLU A 67 11.49 -4.27 9.94
CA GLU A 67 11.69 -5.24 11.02
C GLU A 67 12.94 -6.10 10.79
N ALA A 68 13.13 -6.59 9.56
CA ALA A 68 14.31 -7.37 9.20
C ALA A 68 15.61 -6.55 9.38
N ILE A 69 15.60 -5.26 9.03
CA ILE A 69 16.74 -4.34 9.22
C ILE A 69 17.04 -4.13 10.71
N ARG A 70 16.00 -4.01 11.55
CA ARG A 70 16.17 -3.87 13.00
C ARG A 70 16.73 -5.13 13.65
N ALA A 71 16.29 -6.29 13.19
CA ALA A 71 16.73 -7.57 13.72
C ALA A 71 18.20 -7.90 13.39
N LYS A 72 18.72 -7.38 12.29
CA LYS A 72 20.11 -7.59 11.83
C LYS A 72 20.74 -6.25 11.49
N PRO A 73 21.69 -5.74 12.30
CA PRO A 73 22.42 -4.52 11.98
C PRO A 73 23.06 -4.60 10.60
N GLN A 74 22.62 -3.73 9.70
CA GLN A 74 23.12 -3.66 8.34
C GLN A 74 23.70 -2.28 8.05
N LYS A 75 24.58 -2.21 7.07
CA LYS A 75 25.10 -0.93 6.58
C LYS A 75 23.97 -0.17 5.89
N THR A 76 23.75 1.06 6.32
CA THR A 76 22.77 1.94 5.70
C THR A 76 23.43 2.73 4.57
N VAL A 77 22.82 2.70 3.40
CA VAL A 77 23.21 3.54 2.26
C VAL A 77 22.20 4.66 2.13
N ALA A 78 22.68 5.90 2.20
CA ALA A 78 21.86 7.08 1.98
C ALA A 78 22.14 7.66 0.58
N TYR A 79 21.12 7.76 -0.24
CA TYR A 79 21.18 8.42 -1.53
C TYR A 79 20.62 9.84 -1.40
N LEU A 80 21.47 10.83 -1.58
CA LEU A 80 21.10 12.25 -1.52
C LEU A 80 20.95 12.79 -2.93
N SER A 81 19.74 13.27 -3.25
CA SER A 81 19.45 13.89 -4.55
C SER A 81 18.59 15.13 -4.36
N ALA A 82 18.90 16.17 -5.13
CA ALA A 82 18.05 17.36 -5.25
C ALA A 82 16.93 17.19 -6.30
N GLU A 83 16.88 16.05 -6.99
CA GLU A 83 15.92 15.75 -8.04
C GLU A 83 14.79 14.86 -7.51
N PHE A 84 13.59 15.09 -7.99
CA PHE A 84 12.43 14.25 -7.70
C PHE A 84 12.24 13.22 -8.82
N LEU A 85 11.97 11.97 -8.43
CA LEU A 85 11.57 10.95 -9.39
C LEU A 85 10.16 11.23 -9.89
N ILE A 86 10.06 11.68 -11.13
CA ILE A 86 8.78 11.95 -11.81
C ILE A 86 8.43 10.74 -12.67
N GLY A 87 7.16 10.34 -12.68
CA GLY A 87 6.70 9.25 -13.53
C GLY A 87 5.40 8.60 -13.04
N PRO A 88 4.88 7.61 -13.80
CA PRO A 88 3.66 6.90 -13.48
C PRO A 88 3.90 5.87 -12.35
N GLN A 89 4.04 6.35 -11.14
CA GLN A 89 4.41 5.53 -9.96
C GLN A 89 3.41 4.41 -9.68
N LEU A 90 2.10 4.67 -9.87
CA LEU A 90 1.07 3.67 -9.66
C LEU A 90 1.24 2.48 -10.62
N ASN A 91 1.48 2.76 -11.90
CA ASN A 91 1.73 1.72 -12.90
C ASN A 91 2.93 0.84 -12.56
N ASN A 92 4.03 1.49 -12.17
CA ASN A 92 5.23 0.75 -11.77
C ASN A 92 4.96 -0.16 -10.57
N ASN A 93 4.23 0.32 -9.58
CA ASN A 93 3.90 -0.47 -8.40
C ASN A 93 2.95 -1.63 -8.72
N LEU A 94 1.96 -1.43 -9.59
CA LEU A 94 1.06 -2.48 -10.05
C LEU A 94 1.79 -3.61 -10.79
N LEU A 95 2.80 -3.27 -11.60
CA LEU A 95 3.60 -4.25 -12.33
C LEU A 95 4.54 -5.06 -11.41
N ASN A 96 4.89 -4.53 -10.25
CA ASN A 96 5.84 -5.15 -9.32
C ASN A 96 5.17 -5.81 -8.09
N LEU A 97 3.84 -5.84 -8.04
CA LEU A 97 3.11 -6.59 -7.02
C LEU A 97 3.10 -8.07 -7.35
#